data_00810cf6e4817bd1de4109492f310bc2
#
_entry.id   00810cf6e4817bd1de4109492f310bc2
#
_cell.length_a   1.000
_cell.length_b   1.000
_cell.length_c   1.000
_cell.angle_alpha   90.00
_cell.angle_beta   90.00
_cell.angle_gamma   90.00
#
_symmetry.space_group_name_H-M   'P 1'
#
loop_
_entity.id
_entity.type
_entity.pdbx_description
1 polymer ?
#
loop_
_entity_poly.entity_id
_entity_poly.type
_entity_poly.pdbx_seq_one_letter_code
_entity_poly.pdbx_strand_id
1 'polypeptide(L)'
;MLEDSADRPVLVYDGDCTFCRYWARYWEGLTGEAVAYRPYQEVESQYPAISRAHFQRAVQYIAPDGRVASAAEASFLTLSHARGKGFWLALYRRVSGFAALSERAYALIAAHRGAFYRLSLLLWGRNFMPPRYDLVSFLFLRLLGLIYLAAFVSFGVQAQGLIGSHGILPLTEMVHTLADRLGGERFFLAPMLFWLNASDWAIGLVCWAGAGVALLLVFNLLPRLSLLLVYLLYLSLVYAGQAFMTYQWDIFLLEAGFIALLMTFARTPGIW
;
A
#
# COMPACT_ATOMS: atom_id res chain seq x y z
N MET A 1 -16.22 34.03 1.67
CA MET A 1 -15.92 32.59 1.38
C MET A 1 -15.15 32.43 0.06
N LEU A 2 -14.26 33.36 -0.27
CA LEU A 2 -13.47 33.39 -1.52
C LEU A 2 -11.94 33.47 -1.28
N GLU A 3 -11.49 33.37 -0.03
CA GLU A 3 -10.06 33.46 0.33
C GLU A 3 -9.33 32.11 0.34
N ASP A 4 -10.05 31.00 0.20
CA ASP A 4 -9.50 29.64 0.38
C ASP A 4 -8.84 29.04 -0.88
N SER A 5 -8.81 29.77 -2.00
CA SER A 5 -8.24 29.26 -3.27
C SER A 5 -6.86 29.83 -3.63
N ALA A 6 -6.32 30.77 -2.83
CA ALA A 6 -5.05 31.41 -3.15
C ALA A 6 -3.83 30.49 -2.92
N ASP A 7 -3.92 29.54 -1.97
CA ASP A 7 -2.78 28.69 -1.54
C ASP A 7 -2.77 27.29 -2.14
N ARG A 8 -3.82 26.86 -2.81
CA ARG A 8 -3.89 25.47 -3.34
C ARG A 8 -4.30 25.46 -4.82
N PRO A 9 -3.83 24.48 -5.59
CA PRO A 9 -4.19 24.36 -6.99
C PRO A 9 -5.68 24.05 -7.17
N VAL A 10 -6.23 24.47 -8.32
CA VAL A 10 -7.63 24.26 -8.67
C VAL A 10 -7.72 23.42 -9.93
N LEU A 11 -8.48 22.32 -9.90
CA LEU A 11 -8.91 21.61 -11.10
C LEU A 11 -10.27 22.12 -11.55
N VAL A 12 -10.31 22.74 -12.71
CA VAL A 12 -11.53 23.26 -13.33
C VAL A 12 -12.03 22.24 -14.37
N TYR A 13 -13.29 21.82 -14.22
CA TYR A 13 -13.91 20.82 -15.08
C TYR A 13 -15.27 21.29 -15.62
N ASP A 14 -15.79 20.57 -16.62
CA ASP A 14 -17.12 20.85 -17.16
C ASP A 14 -18.20 20.27 -16.22
N GLY A 15 -18.93 21.16 -15.55
CA GLY A 15 -20.01 20.81 -14.62
C GLY A 15 -21.26 20.22 -15.29
N ASP A 16 -21.51 20.47 -16.57
CA ASP A 16 -22.64 19.89 -17.31
C ASP A 16 -22.34 18.48 -17.82
N CYS A 17 -21.06 18.10 -17.91
CA CYS A 17 -20.60 16.81 -18.37
C CYS A 17 -20.68 15.75 -17.27
N THR A 18 -21.55 14.76 -17.39
CA THR A 18 -21.70 13.66 -16.42
C THR A 18 -20.41 12.84 -16.24
N PHE A 19 -19.66 12.59 -17.32
CA PHE A 19 -18.37 11.91 -17.29
C PHE A 19 -17.33 12.74 -16.50
N CYS A 20 -17.28 14.04 -16.74
CA CYS A 20 -16.32 14.92 -16.06
C CYS A 20 -16.61 15.01 -14.56
N ARG A 21 -17.88 15.15 -14.17
CA ARG A 21 -18.31 15.12 -12.75
C ARG A 21 -17.99 13.80 -12.06
N TYR A 22 -18.18 12.68 -12.77
CA TYR A 22 -17.90 11.35 -12.24
C TYR A 22 -16.43 11.18 -11.89
N TRP A 23 -15.52 11.54 -12.79
CA TRP A 23 -14.09 11.44 -12.56
C TRP A 23 -13.55 12.54 -11.65
N ALA A 24 -14.09 13.76 -11.67
CA ALA A 24 -13.73 14.82 -10.73
C ALA A 24 -13.98 14.40 -9.28
N ARG A 25 -15.14 13.82 -8.97
CA ARG A 25 -15.45 13.28 -7.63
C ARG A 25 -14.50 12.18 -7.20
N TYR A 26 -14.10 11.29 -8.09
CA TYR A 26 -13.13 10.26 -7.79
C TYR A 26 -11.76 10.85 -7.46
N TRP A 27 -11.29 11.80 -8.25
CA TRP A 27 -10.01 12.47 -8.00
C TRP A 27 -10.03 13.31 -6.74
N GLU A 28 -11.12 14.01 -6.47
CA GLU A 28 -11.34 14.73 -5.21
C GLU A 28 -11.21 13.78 -4.00
N GLY A 29 -11.82 12.61 -4.08
CA GLY A 29 -11.67 11.57 -3.06
C GLY A 29 -10.24 11.04 -2.89
N LEU A 30 -9.40 11.09 -3.94
CA LEU A 30 -7.99 10.69 -3.89
C LEU A 30 -7.07 11.78 -3.34
N THR A 31 -7.31 13.04 -3.72
CA THR A 31 -6.44 14.18 -3.39
C THR A 31 -6.84 14.89 -2.10
N GLY A 32 -8.09 14.69 -1.65
CA GLY A 32 -8.65 15.36 -0.49
C GLY A 32 -8.58 16.88 -0.64
N GLU A 33 -8.12 17.57 0.39
CA GLU A 33 -8.03 19.03 0.41
C GLU A 33 -6.83 19.60 -0.36
N ALA A 34 -5.93 18.76 -0.88
CA ALA A 34 -4.73 19.22 -1.58
C ALA A 34 -5.02 19.90 -2.93
N VAL A 35 -6.18 19.64 -3.53
CA VAL A 35 -6.63 20.25 -4.80
C VAL A 35 -8.09 20.67 -4.66
N ALA A 36 -8.42 21.89 -5.06
CA ALA A 36 -9.81 22.35 -5.14
C ALA A 36 -10.43 21.93 -6.47
N TYR A 37 -11.69 21.55 -6.47
CA TYR A 37 -12.43 21.14 -7.68
C TYR A 37 -13.58 22.12 -7.90
N ARG A 38 -13.62 22.73 -9.09
CA ARG A 38 -14.66 23.72 -9.43
C ARG A 38 -15.20 23.47 -10.84
N PRO A 39 -16.52 23.50 -11.03
CA PRO A 39 -17.08 23.55 -12.37
C PRO A 39 -16.74 24.89 -13.03
N TYR A 40 -16.40 24.90 -14.34
CA TYR A 40 -16.00 26.12 -15.01
C TYR A 40 -17.10 27.17 -15.00
N GLN A 41 -18.35 26.75 -14.99
CA GLN A 41 -19.53 27.62 -14.95
C GLN A 41 -19.55 28.58 -13.74
N GLU A 42 -18.87 28.20 -12.65
CA GLU A 42 -18.79 29.01 -11.43
C GLU A 42 -17.56 29.92 -11.39
N VAL A 43 -16.54 29.61 -12.19
CA VAL A 43 -15.24 30.28 -12.07
C VAL A 43 -14.70 30.89 -13.38
N GLU A 44 -15.40 30.74 -14.51
CA GLU A 44 -14.91 31.23 -15.81
C GLU A 44 -14.58 32.73 -15.82
N SER A 45 -15.33 33.53 -15.05
CA SER A 45 -15.07 34.97 -14.90
C SER A 45 -13.78 35.32 -14.18
N GLN A 46 -13.26 34.39 -13.38
CA GLN A 46 -12.00 34.56 -12.64
C GLN A 46 -10.77 34.29 -13.52
N TYR A 47 -10.96 33.57 -14.64
CA TYR A 47 -9.90 33.16 -15.56
C TYR A 47 -10.16 33.64 -17.01
N PRO A 48 -10.19 34.94 -17.26
CA PRO A 48 -10.57 35.50 -18.59
C PRO A 48 -9.57 35.11 -19.70
N ALA A 49 -8.36 34.68 -19.34
CA ALA A 49 -7.37 34.18 -20.30
C ALA A 49 -7.72 32.80 -20.88
N ILE A 50 -8.64 32.05 -20.24
CA ILE A 50 -9.04 30.71 -20.69
C ILE A 50 -10.43 30.83 -21.30
N SER A 51 -10.54 30.57 -22.61
CA SER A 51 -11.85 30.64 -23.27
C SER A 51 -12.78 29.51 -22.79
N ARG A 52 -14.10 29.80 -22.82
CA ARG A 52 -15.13 28.80 -22.49
C ARG A 52 -15.00 27.51 -23.31
N ALA A 53 -14.61 27.63 -24.58
CA ALA A 53 -14.37 26.46 -25.43
C ALA A 53 -13.22 25.58 -24.94
N HIS A 54 -12.19 26.14 -24.30
CA HIS A 54 -11.10 25.36 -23.67
C HIS A 54 -11.59 24.62 -22.46
N PHE A 55 -12.39 25.20 -21.58
CA PHE A 55 -12.99 24.52 -20.42
C PHE A 55 -13.90 23.35 -20.84
N GLN A 56 -14.70 23.57 -21.90
CA GLN A 56 -15.57 22.51 -22.44
C GLN A 56 -14.79 21.38 -23.11
N ARG A 57 -13.63 21.68 -23.69
CA ARG A 57 -12.81 20.70 -24.39
C ARG A 57 -12.04 19.80 -23.44
N ALA A 58 -11.42 20.37 -22.39
CA ALA A 58 -10.54 19.66 -21.49
C ALA A 58 -10.55 20.26 -20.08
N VAL A 59 -10.24 19.44 -19.08
CA VAL A 59 -9.99 19.91 -17.72
C VAL A 59 -8.78 20.84 -17.69
N GLN A 60 -8.81 21.85 -16.82
CA GLN A 60 -7.73 22.81 -16.62
C GLN A 60 -7.23 22.70 -15.19
N TYR A 61 -5.94 22.49 -15.01
CA TYR A 61 -5.29 22.57 -13.72
C TYR A 61 -4.62 23.94 -13.60
N ILE A 62 -5.00 24.68 -12.59
CA ILE A 62 -4.49 26.03 -12.31
C ILE A 62 -3.70 25.97 -11.04
N ALA A 63 -2.39 26.19 -11.15
CA ALA A 63 -1.50 26.21 -10.00
C ALA A 63 -1.61 27.54 -9.22
N PRO A 64 -1.21 27.60 -7.92
CA PRO A 64 -1.24 28.83 -7.13
C PRO A 64 -0.41 29.97 -7.74
N ASP A 65 0.64 29.66 -8.49
CA ASP A 65 1.48 30.64 -9.19
C ASP A 65 0.89 31.13 -10.55
N GLY A 66 -0.35 30.73 -10.87
CA GLY A 66 -1.06 31.09 -12.08
C GLY A 66 -0.71 30.26 -13.32
N ARG A 67 0.18 29.30 -13.24
CA ARG A 67 0.45 28.37 -14.36
C ARG A 67 -0.76 27.49 -14.63
N VAL A 68 -1.09 27.36 -15.93
CA VAL A 68 -2.23 26.57 -16.39
C VAL A 68 -1.70 25.36 -17.17
N ALA A 69 -2.18 24.17 -16.81
CA ALA A 69 -2.01 22.95 -17.58
C ALA A 69 -3.38 22.43 -18.03
N SER A 70 -3.44 21.69 -19.14
CA SER A 70 -4.68 21.22 -19.75
C SER A 70 -4.62 19.72 -20.04
N ALA A 71 -5.77 19.09 -20.22
CA ALA A 71 -5.94 17.72 -20.71
C ALA A 71 -5.19 16.66 -19.89
N ALA A 72 -4.34 15.82 -20.48
CA ALA A 72 -3.64 14.74 -19.78
C ALA A 72 -2.63 15.30 -18.76
N GLU A 73 -1.94 16.40 -19.09
CA GLU A 73 -1.03 17.04 -18.13
C GLU A 73 -1.77 17.51 -16.87
N ALA A 74 -2.93 18.18 -17.04
CA ALA A 74 -3.78 18.59 -15.93
C ALA A 74 -4.19 17.42 -15.03
N SER A 75 -4.55 16.31 -15.65
CA SER A 75 -4.95 15.08 -14.95
C SER A 75 -3.79 14.51 -14.13
N PHE A 76 -2.57 14.43 -14.70
CA PHE A 76 -1.41 13.90 -13.98
C PHE A 76 -0.88 14.85 -12.91
N LEU A 77 -0.97 16.17 -13.13
CA LEU A 77 -0.67 17.17 -12.08
C LEU A 77 -1.63 17.03 -10.92
N THR A 78 -2.92 16.92 -11.18
CA THR A 78 -3.93 16.67 -10.13
C THR A 78 -3.63 15.38 -9.37
N LEU A 79 -3.42 14.28 -10.08
CA LEU A 79 -3.12 12.99 -9.45
C LEU A 79 -1.80 12.97 -8.69
N SER A 80 -0.84 13.84 -9.01
CA SER A 80 0.43 13.91 -8.28
C SER A 80 0.26 14.34 -6.82
N HIS A 81 -0.84 15.01 -6.48
CA HIS A 81 -1.22 15.35 -5.11
C HIS A 81 -1.81 14.15 -4.34
N ALA A 82 -2.23 13.09 -5.03
CA ALA A 82 -2.67 11.85 -4.39
C ALA A 82 -1.45 10.99 -4.02
N ARG A 83 -1.47 10.41 -2.82
CA ARG A 83 -0.38 9.56 -2.33
C ARG A 83 -0.06 8.41 -3.29
N GLY A 84 1.20 8.26 -3.66
CA GLY A 84 1.68 7.20 -4.54
C GLY A 84 1.36 7.37 -6.03
N LYS A 85 0.66 8.44 -6.44
CA LYS A 85 0.28 8.68 -7.83
C LYS A 85 1.20 9.62 -8.60
N GLY A 86 2.19 10.24 -7.95
CA GLY A 86 3.17 11.14 -8.57
C GLY A 86 4.04 10.47 -9.65
N PHE A 87 4.12 9.13 -9.65
CA PHE A 87 4.80 8.36 -10.68
C PHE A 87 4.28 8.66 -12.11
N TRP A 88 2.97 8.84 -12.29
CA TRP A 88 2.39 9.13 -13.59
C TRP A 88 2.85 10.46 -14.18
N LEU A 89 2.98 11.49 -13.34
CA LEU A 89 3.53 12.78 -13.75
C LEU A 89 5.01 12.67 -14.08
N ALA A 90 5.78 11.91 -13.31
CA ALA A 90 7.18 11.67 -13.59
C ALA A 90 7.36 10.95 -14.94
N LEU A 91 6.52 9.97 -15.25
CA LEU A 91 6.52 9.26 -16.52
C LEU A 91 6.15 10.22 -17.68
N TYR A 92 5.11 11.04 -17.50
CA TYR A 92 4.69 12.04 -18.48
C TYR A 92 5.82 13.03 -18.82
N ARG A 93 6.58 13.48 -17.81
CA ARG A 93 7.66 14.45 -18.00
C ARG A 93 8.96 13.86 -18.54
N ARG A 94 9.27 12.60 -18.20
CA ARG A 94 10.56 11.98 -18.55
C ARG A 94 10.53 11.16 -19.83
N VAL A 95 9.37 10.69 -20.26
CA VAL A 95 9.22 9.80 -21.42
C VAL A 95 8.41 10.51 -22.47
N SER A 96 9.08 11.08 -23.49
CA SER A 96 8.43 11.90 -24.56
C SER A 96 7.32 11.16 -25.30
N GLY A 97 7.50 9.87 -25.59
CA GLY A 97 6.46 9.05 -26.22
C GLY A 97 5.22 8.84 -25.34
N PHE A 98 5.39 8.78 -24.02
CA PHE A 98 4.29 8.64 -23.09
C PHE A 98 3.42 9.91 -23.02
N ALA A 99 4.03 11.10 -23.05
CA ALA A 99 3.29 12.35 -23.09
C ALA A 99 2.39 12.43 -24.35
N ALA A 100 2.96 12.17 -25.53
CA ALA A 100 2.21 12.20 -26.80
C ALA A 100 1.08 11.16 -26.81
N LEU A 101 1.30 9.96 -26.29
CA LEU A 101 0.30 8.89 -26.17
C LEU A 101 -0.83 9.31 -25.22
N SER A 102 -0.48 9.89 -24.07
CA SER A 102 -1.44 10.32 -23.05
C SER A 102 -2.35 11.43 -23.57
N GLU A 103 -1.80 12.42 -24.29
CA GLU A 103 -2.61 13.50 -24.88
C GLU A 103 -3.56 12.95 -25.97
N ARG A 104 -3.10 12.02 -26.81
CA ARG A 104 -3.98 11.35 -27.80
C ARG A 104 -5.07 10.53 -27.14
N ALA A 105 -4.74 9.77 -26.10
CA ALA A 105 -5.71 9.00 -25.33
C ALA A 105 -6.73 9.93 -24.66
N TYR A 106 -6.28 11.04 -24.06
CA TYR A 106 -7.17 12.04 -23.49
C TYR A 106 -8.12 12.63 -24.55
N ALA A 107 -7.60 13.01 -25.72
CA ALA A 107 -8.41 13.55 -26.81
C ALA A 107 -9.47 12.55 -27.30
N LEU A 108 -9.11 11.26 -27.40
CA LEU A 108 -10.05 10.19 -27.76
C LEU A 108 -11.16 10.05 -26.71
N ILE A 109 -10.80 10.03 -25.42
CA ILE A 109 -11.76 9.97 -24.31
C ILE A 109 -12.66 11.19 -24.31
N ALA A 110 -12.09 12.38 -24.49
CA ALA A 110 -12.81 13.65 -24.53
C ALA A 110 -13.80 13.73 -25.71
N ALA A 111 -13.47 13.15 -26.87
CA ALA A 111 -14.37 13.05 -28.02
C ALA A 111 -15.54 12.07 -27.80
N HIS A 112 -15.35 11.04 -26.96
CA HIS A 112 -16.31 9.95 -26.76
C HIS A 112 -16.78 9.83 -25.29
N ARG A 113 -16.89 10.94 -24.57
CA ARG A 113 -17.21 10.97 -23.12
C ARG A 113 -18.44 10.13 -22.73
N GLY A 114 -19.48 10.11 -23.57
CA GLY A 114 -20.68 9.32 -23.31
C GLY A 114 -20.43 7.80 -23.34
N ALA A 115 -19.61 7.32 -24.27
CA ALA A 115 -19.21 5.91 -24.34
C ALA A 115 -18.33 5.52 -23.15
N PHE A 116 -17.33 6.36 -22.84
CA PHE A 116 -16.44 6.14 -21.69
C PHE A 116 -17.17 6.26 -20.34
N TYR A 117 -18.21 7.11 -20.24
CA TYR A 117 -19.07 7.15 -19.06
C TYR A 117 -19.82 5.83 -18.87
N ARG A 118 -20.44 5.28 -19.93
CA ARG A 118 -21.11 3.98 -19.87
C ARG A 118 -20.14 2.86 -19.51
N LEU A 119 -18.95 2.87 -20.09
CA LEU A 119 -17.89 1.91 -19.72
C LEU A 119 -17.47 2.06 -18.27
N SER A 120 -17.29 3.30 -17.78
CA SER A 120 -16.96 3.54 -16.37
C SER A 120 -18.05 3.02 -15.42
N LEU A 121 -19.34 3.22 -15.78
CA LEU A 121 -20.45 2.70 -15.00
C LEU A 121 -20.50 1.15 -14.99
N LEU A 122 -20.17 0.53 -16.11
CA LEU A 122 -20.11 -0.94 -16.22
C LEU A 122 -18.98 -1.51 -15.35
N LEU A 123 -17.80 -0.89 -15.33
CA LEU A 123 -16.62 -1.41 -14.64
C LEU A 123 -16.61 -1.07 -13.14
N TRP A 124 -17.06 0.11 -12.75
CA TRP A 124 -16.94 0.62 -11.37
C TRP A 124 -18.29 1.02 -10.72
N GLY A 125 -19.39 0.96 -11.46
CA GLY A 125 -20.71 1.34 -10.94
C GLY A 125 -20.93 2.84 -10.81
N ARG A 126 -22.08 3.22 -10.22
CA ARG A 126 -22.49 4.64 -10.09
C ARG A 126 -21.73 5.39 -8.99
N ASN A 127 -21.32 4.70 -7.94
CA ASN A 127 -20.67 5.29 -6.77
C ASN A 127 -19.18 4.94 -6.76
N PHE A 128 -18.45 5.44 -7.74
CA PHE A 128 -17.02 5.25 -7.86
C PHE A 128 -16.29 6.22 -6.92
N MET A 129 -16.16 5.81 -5.66
CA MET A 129 -15.34 6.52 -4.67
C MET A 129 -14.07 5.71 -4.40
N PRO A 130 -12.94 6.36 -4.12
CA PRO A 130 -11.75 5.63 -3.70
C PRO A 130 -12.09 4.79 -2.48
N PRO A 131 -11.82 3.47 -2.49
CA PRO A 131 -12.15 2.64 -1.36
C PRO A 131 -11.32 3.06 -0.15
N ARG A 132 -11.98 3.26 0.98
CA ARG A 132 -11.34 3.46 2.29
C ARG A 132 -11.34 2.13 3.01
N TYR A 133 -10.16 1.55 3.15
CA TYR A 133 -9.97 0.26 3.82
C TYR A 133 -9.51 0.42 5.28
N ASP A 134 -9.71 1.60 5.88
CA ASP A 134 -9.20 1.94 7.21
C ASP A 134 -9.62 0.92 8.27
N LEU A 135 -10.93 0.62 8.35
CA LEU A 135 -11.46 -0.35 9.31
C LEU A 135 -10.97 -1.78 8.99
N VAL A 136 -10.97 -2.16 7.72
CA VAL A 136 -10.54 -3.52 7.30
C VAL A 136 -9.07 -3.72 7.62
N SER A 137 -8.22 -2.75 7.30
CA SER A 137 -6.78 -2.79 7.59
C SER A 137 -6.52 -2.79 9.09
N PHE A 138 -7.27 -1.98 9.83
CA PHE A 138 -7.20 -1.93 11.29
C PHE A 138 -7.53 -3.29 11.92
N LEU A 139 -8.62 -3.93 11.52
CA LEU A 139 -9.02 -5.24 12.02
C LEU A 139 -8.05 -6.34 11.57
N PHE A 140 -7.65 -6.31 10.30
CA PHE A 140 -6.73 -7.28 9.73
C PHE A 140 -5.42 -7.36 10.51
N LEU A 141 -4.78 -6.23 10.79
CA LEU A 141 -3.51 -6.22 11.52
C LEU A 141 -3.63 -6.73 12.96
N ARG A 142 -4.75 -6.43 13.62
CA ARG A 142 -4.99 -6.92 14.99
C ARG A 142 -5.27 -8.40 15.03
N LEU A 143 -6.11 -8.89 14.12
CA LEU A 143 -6.38 -10.33 13.99
C LEU A 143 -5.10 -11.08 13.61
N LEU A 144 -4.30 -10.55 12.70
CA LEU A 144 -3.00 -11.10 12.34
C LEU A 144 -2.07 -11.13 13.56
N GLY A 145 -2.02 -10.06 14.35
CA GLY A 145 -1.27 -10.00 15.62
C GLY A 145 -1.71 -11.03 16.63
N LEU A 146 -3.03 -11.25 16.78
CA LEU A 146 -3.58 -12.29 17.66
C LEU A 146 -3.22 -13.70 17.19
N ILE A 147 -3.24 -13.95 15.89
CA ILE A 147 -2.85 -15.25 15.32
C ILE A 147 -1.36 -15.50 15.55
N TYR A 148 -0.50 -14.50 15.32
CA TYR A 148 0.93 -14.62 15.66
C TYR A 148 1.17 -14.84 17.15
N LEU A 149 0.44 -14.13 18.02
CA LEU A 149 0.52 -14.33 19.47
C LEU A 149 0.19 -15.78 19.84
N ALA A 150 -0.92 -16.30 19.33
CA ALA A 150 -1.33 -17.68 19.57
C ALA A 150 -0.28 -18.68 19.07
N ALA A 151 0.28 -18.46 17.87
CA ALA A 151 1.30 -19.30 17.27
C ALA A 151 2.60 -19.32 18.12
N PHE A 152 3.11 -18.15 18.51
CA PHE A 152 4.30 -18.03 19.34
C PHE A 152 4.12 -18.66 20.72
N VAL A 153 2.99 -18.44 21.39
CA VAL A 153 2.69 -19.01 22.69
C VAL A 153 2.52 -20.53 22.58
N SER A 154 1.73 -21.00 21.61
CA SER A 154 1.48 -22.42 21.38
C SER A 154 2.79 -23.20 21.14
N PHE A 155 3.65 -22.68 20.26
CA PHE A 155 4.94 -23.30 20.01
C PHE A 155 5.88 -23.13 21.22
N GLY A 156 5.92 -21.95 21.85
CA GLY A 156 6.82 -21.63 22.96
C GLY A 156 6.67 -22.52 24.15
N VAL A 157 5.45 -22.92 24.51
CA VAL A 157 5.22 -23.87 25.65
C VAL A 157 5.71 -25.29 25.38
N GLN A 158 5.89 -25.64 24.08
CA GLN A 158 6.32 -27.00 23.68
C GLN A 158 7.75 -27.02 23.12
N ALA A 159 8.31 -25.86 22.78
CA ALA A 159 9.56 -25.72 22.01
C ALA A 159 10.73 -26.54 22.61
N GLN A 160 10.91 -26.54 23.93
CA GLN A 160 11.99 -27.27 24.59
C GLN A 160 11.85 -28.78 24.40
N GLY A 161 10.63 -29.31 24.47
CA GLY A 161 10.39 -30.75 24.25
C GLY A 161 10.49 -31.16 22.79
N LEU A 162 10.25 -30.23 21.85
CA LEU A 162 10.27 -30.52 20.43
C LEU A 162 11.67 -30.34 19.84
N ILE A 163 12.28 -29.16 20.03
CA ILE A 163 13.53 -28.75 19.35
C ILE A 163 14.65 -28.34 20.32
N GLY A 164 14.43 -28.39 21.62
CA GLY A 164 15.47 -28.15 22.64
C GLY A 164 16.59 -29.17 22.60
N SER A 165 17.66 -28.96 23.40
CA SER A 165 18.85 -29.80 23.42
C SER A 165 18.56 -31.29 23.77
N HIS A 166 17.49 -31.54 24.52
CA HIS A 166 16.96 -32.87 24.84
C HIS A 166 15.61 -33.16 24.20
N GLY A 167 15.22 -32.38 23.16
CA GLY A 167 13.97 -32.51 22.43
C GLY A 167 13.97 -33.65 21.42
N ILE A 168 12.84 -33.85 20.75
CA ILE A 168 12.66 -34.92 19.76
C ILE A 168 13.55 -34.68 18.52
N LEU A 169 13.70 -33.45 18.07
CA LEU A 169 14.53 -33.02 16.92
C LEU A 169 15.42 -31.85 17.36
N PRO A 170 16.57 -32.08 18.01
CA PRO A 170 17.39 -31.01 18.57
C PRO A 170 17.84 -29.99 17.50
N LEU A 171 17.56 -28.70 17.74
CA LEU A 171 17.92 -27.61 16.84
C LEU A 171 19.42 -27.52 16.59
N THR A 172 20.25 -27.78 17.62
CA THR A 172 21.71 -27.75 17.52
C THR A 172 22.24 -28.74 16.49
N GLU A 173 21.71 -29.96 16.44
CA GLU A 173 22.11 -30.98 15.45
C GLU A 173 21.72 -30.56 14.03
N MET A 174 20.51 -30.00 13.86
CA MET A 174 20.06 -29.46 12.56
C MET A 174 20.96 -28.33 12.08
N VAL A 175 21.29 -27.37 12.97
CA VAL A 175 22.14 -26.22 12.62
C VAL A 175 23.54 -26.69 12.18
N HIS A 176 24.15 -27.62 12.88
CA HIS A 176 25.44 -28.20 12.49
C HIS A 176 25.35 -28.92 11.13
N THR A 177 24.36 -29.78 10.96
CA THR A 177 24.17 -30.54 9.71
C THR A 177 23.95 -29.61 8.50
N LEU A 178 23.13 -28.56 8.65
CA LEU A 178 22.89 -27.59 7.59
C LEU A 178 24.13 -26.71 7.32
N ALA A 179 24.91 -26.36 8.36
CA ALA A 179 26.13 -25.61 8.20
C ALA A 179 27.16 -26.38 7.35
N ASP A 180 27.31 -27.68 7.59
CA ASP A 180 28.24 -28.57 6.88
C ASP A 180 27.78 -28.78 5.41
N ARG A 181 26.47 -28.89 5.17
CA ARG A 181 25.93 -29.16 3.82
C ARG A 181 25.84 -27.93 2.94
N LEU A 182 25.46 -26.78 3.48
CA LEU A 182 25.12 -25.57 2.72
C LEU A 182 26.25 -24.54 2.72
N GLY A 183 27.24 -24.65 3.60
CA GLY A 183 28.32 -23.68 3.68
C GLY A 183 27.81 -22.25 3.83
N GLY A 184 28.26 -21.35 2.95
CA GLY A 184 27.86 -19.94 2.93
C GLY A 184 26.43 -19.68 2.45
N GLU A 185 25.84 -20.60 1.68
CA GLU A 185 24.48 -20.43 1.14
C GLU A 185 23.39 -20.63 2.21
N ARG A 186 23.74 -21.17 3.38
CA ARG A 186 22.83 -21.41 4.49
C ARG A 186 22.01 -20.18 4.90
N PHE A 187 22.57 -18.98 4.80
CA PHE A 187 21.88 -17.74 5.17
C PHE A 187 20.75 -17.37 4.21
N PHE A 188 20.82 -17.82 2.95
CA PHE A 188 19.79 -17.59 1.95
C PHE A 188 18.78 -18.73 1.88
N LEU A 189 19.24 -19.98 2.00
CA LEU A 189 18.38 -21.16 1.88
C LEU A 189 17.61 -21.47 3.18
N ALA A 190 18.17 -21.10 4.33
CA ALA A 190 17.53 -21.23 5.64
C ALA A 190 17.70 -19.95 6.46
N PRO A 191 16.99 -18.85 6.13
CA PRO A 191 17.12 -17.56 6.80
C PRO A 191 16.52 -17.61 8.22
N MET A 192 17.32 -17.97 9.22
CA MET A 192 16.91 -18.05 10.60
C MET A 192 17.91 -17.36 11.54
N LEU A 193 17.41 -16.81 12.63
CA LEU A 193 18.23 -16.15 13.66
C LEU A 193 19.09 -17.14 14.46
N PHE A 194 18.72 -18.40 14.45
CA PHE A 194 19.40 -19.46 15.19
C PHE A 194 20.79 -19.80 14.67
N TRP A 195 21.22 -19.25 13.54
CA TRP A 195 22.62 -19.25 13.13
C TRP A 195 23.54 -18.49 14.08
N LEU A 196 22.99 -17.55 14.86
CA LEU A 196 23.73 -16.79 15.86
C LEU A 196 23.84 -17.57 17.18
N ASN A 197 22.78 -18.23 17.58
CA ASN A 197 22.70 -19.01 18.80
C ASN A 197 21.54 -20.01 18.75
N ALA A 198 21.81 -21.30 18.84
CA ALA A 198 20.83 -22.39 18.83
C ALA A 198 20.59 -23.01 20.20
N SER A 199 20.94 -22.33 21.30
CA SER A 199 20.74 -22.82 22.68
C SER A 199 19.25 -22.79 23.06
N ASP A 200 18.91 -23.57 24.08
CA ASP A 200 17.57 -23.66 24.68
C ASP A 200 17.06 -22.27 25.11
N TRP A 201 17.97 -21.45 25.67
CA TRP A 201 17.65 -20.08 26.04
C TRP A 201 17.27 -19.21 24.81
N ALA A 202 17.99 -19.35 23.68
CA ALA A 202 17.72 -18.62 22.46
C ALA A 202 16.37 -19.03 21.86
N ILE A 203 16.02 -20.32 21.88
CA ILE A 203 14.71 -20.83 21.48
C ILE A 203 13.62 -20.17 22.31
N GLY A 204 13.74 -20.17 23.62
CA GLY A 204 12.81 -19.52 24.55
C GLY A 204 12.70 -18.01 24.28
N LEU A 205 13.83 -17.33 24.08
CA LEU A 205 13.86 -15.91 23.80
C LEU A 205 13.09 -15.57 22.53
N VAL A 206 13.30 -16.29 21.42
CA VAL A 206 12.61 -16.04 20.15
C VAL A 206 11.11 -16.24 20.29
N CYS A 207 10.67 -17.30 20.98
CA CYS A 207 9.25 -17.56 21.23
C CYS A 207 8.59 -16.45 22.06
N TRP A 208 9.17 -16.11 23.22
CA TRP A 208 8.53 -15.14 24.11
C TRP A 208 8.71 -13.68 23.66
N ALA A 209 9.83 -13.33 23.02
CA ALA A 209 9.98 -12.05 22.38
C ALA A 209 8.98 -11.89 21.21
N GLY A 210 8.80 -12.95 20.40
CA GLY A 210 7.79 -12.98 19.34
C GLY A 210 6.38 -12.74 19.85
N ALA A 211 6.01 -13.41 20.95
CA ALA A 211 4.72 -13.19 21.63
C ALA A 211 4.57 -11.74 22.12
N GLY A 212 5.61 -11.17 22.74
CA GLY A 212 5.61 -9.77 23.17
C GLY A 212 5.47 -8.78 22.02
N VAL A 213 6.19 -9.00 20.90
CA VAL A 213 6.07 -8.16 19.71
C VAL A 213 4.71 -8.32 19.04
N ALA A 214 4.13 -9.51 19.04
CA ALA A 214 2.77 -9.73 18.54
C ALA A 214 1.73 -8.94 19.35
N LEU A 215 1.89 -8.82 20.67
CA LEU A 215 1.06 -7.94 21.51
C LEU A 215 1.21 -6.46 21.11
N LEU A 216 2.43 -6.00 20.81
CA LEU A 216 2.63 -4.62 20.32
C LEU A 216 1.86 -4.39 19.01
N LEU A 217 1.82 -5.38 18.12
CA LEU A 217 1.05 -5.32 16.88
C LEU A 217 -0.46 -5.28 17.16
N VAL A 218 -0.97 -6.07 18.09
CA VAL A 218 -2.39 -6.05 18.54
C VAL A 218 -2.78 -4.66 19.04
N PHE A 219 -1.93 -4.03 19.84
CA PHE A 219 -2.18 -2.68 20.37
C PHE A 219 -1.80 -1.56 19.41
N ASN A 220 -1.36 -1.88 18.19
CA ASN A 220 -0.92 -0.91 17.18
C ASN A 220 0.25 -0.02 17.62
N LEU A 221 1.13 -0.57 18.42
CA LEU A 221 2.34 0.11 18.84
C LEU A 221 3.46 -0.19 17.83
N LEU A 222 4.00 0.87 17.21
CA LEU A 222 5.05 0.76 16.18
C LEU A 222 4.74 -0.30 15.10
N PRO A 223 3.56 -0.28 14.47
CA PRO A 223 3.03 -1.43 13.72
C PRO A 223 3.95 -1.94 12.61
N ARG A 224 4.69 -1.05 11.92
CA ARG A 224 5.65 -1.46 10.88
C ARG A 224 6.81 -2.25 11.44
N LEU A 225 7.38 -1.76 12.53
CA LEU A 225 8.51 -2.42 13.19
C LEU A 225 8.05 -3.73 13.84
N SER A 226 6.90 -3.71 14.53
CA SER A 226 6.32 -4.90 15.15
C SER A 226 6.04 -5.98 14.12
N LEU A 227 5.46 -5.62 12.98
CA LEU A 227 5.16 -6.57 11.91
C LEU A 227 6.44 -7.16 11.29
N LEU A 228 7.47 -6.34 11.07
CA LEU A 228 8.76 -6.83 10.58
C LEU A 228 9.41 -7.80 11.57
N LEU A 229 9.43 -7.44 12.83
CA LEU A 229 10.03 -8.28 13.88
C LEU A 229 9.26 -9.60 14.06
N VAL A 230 7.91 -9.54 14.13
CA VAL A 230 7.08 -10.75 14.22
C VAL A 230 7.35 -11.68 13.04
N TYR A 231 7.42 -11.12 11.82
CA TYR A 231 7.70 -11.89 10.62
C TYR A 231 9.07 -12.59 10.68
N LEU A 232 10.14 -11.85 11.02
CA LEU A 232 11.49 -12.40 11.08
C LEU A 232 11.66 -13.45 12.20
N LEU A 233 11.05 -13.21 13.38
CA LEU A 233 11.07 -14.15 14.49
C LEU A 233 10.30 -15.42 14.12
N TYR A 234 9.12 -15.29 13.50
CA TYR A 234 8.32 -16.45 13.11
C TYR A 234 8.94 -17.24 11.96
N LEU A 235 9.54 -16.56 10.98
CA LEU A 235 10.32 -17.20 9.91
C LEU A 235 11.44 -18.05 10.49
N SER A 236 12.13 -17.54 11.53
CA SER A 236 13.17 -18.30 12.21
C SER A 236 12.62 -19.55 12.90
N LEU A 237 11.44 -19.45 13.53
CA LEU A 237 10.80 -20.61 14.16
C LEU A 237 10.31 -21.65 13.15
N VAL A 238 9.78 -21.23 12.00
CA VAL A 238 9.32 -22.15 10.95
C VAL A 238 10.49 -23.00 10.44
N TYR A 239 11.66 -22.39 10.21
CA TYR A 239 12.85 -23.18 9.85
C TYR A 239 13.36 -24.05 11.00
N ALA A 240 13.44 -23.50 12.21
CA ALA A 240 13.93 -24.22 13.39
C ALA A 240 12.99 -25.37 13.82
N GLY A 241 11.69 -25.20 13.62
CA GLY A 241 10.67 -26.16 14.03
C GLY A 241 10.63 -27.43 13.20
N GLN A 242 11.37 -27.48 12.09
CA GLN A 242 11.52 -28.68 11.24
C GLN A 242 10.16 -29.29 10.89
N ALA A 243 9.96 -30.60 11.08
CA ALA A 243 8.73 -31.32 10.80
C ALA A 243 7.52 -30.81 11.59
N PHE A 244 7.72 -30.13 12.72
CA PHE A 244 6.66 -29.61 13.58
C PHE A 244 6.03 -28.30 13.05
N MET A 245 6.69 -27.61 12.12
CA MET A 245 6.27 -26.33 11.55
C MET A 245 6.13 -26.36 10.02
N THR A 246 5.96 -27.54 9.43
CA THR A 246 5.79 -27.73 7.98
C THR A 246 4.32 -27.75 7.54
N TYR A 247 3.41 -27.37 8.41
CA TYR A 247 1.99 -27.35 8.09
C TYR A 247 1.60 -26.12 7.29
N GLN A 248 0.53 -26.25 6.50
CA GLN A 248 0.04 -25.20 5.60
C GLN A 248 -0.27 -23.89 6.33
N TRP A 249 -0.83 -23.94 7.53
CA TRP A 249 -1.17 -22.73 8.30
C TRP A 249 0.05 -21.93 8.76
N ASP A 250 1.19 -22.57 9.03
CA ASP A 250 2.42 -21.87 9.36
C ASP A 250 2.97 -21.10 8.16
N ILE A 251 2.92 -21.72 6.98
CA ILE A 251 3.30 -21.10 5.71
C ILE A 251 2.34 -19.96 5.38
N PHE A 252 1.02 -20.17 5.49
CA PHE A 252 0.02 -19.11 5.26
C PHE A 252 0.18 -17.93 6.23
N LEU A 253 0.57 -18.17 7.47
CA LEU A 253 0.82 -17.09 8.42
C LEU A 253 2.03 -16.26 8.00
N LEU A 254 3.10 -16.89 7.50
CA LEU A 254 4.25 -16.18 6.90
C LEU A 254 3.84 -15.40 5.66
N GLU A 255 3.08 -15.99 4.74
CA GLU A 255 2.61 -15.30 3.54
C GLU A 255 1.73 -14.10 3.88
N ALA A 256 0.78 -14.27 4.80
CA ALA A 256 -0.09 -13.17 5.27
C ALA A 256 0.73 -12.05 5.93
N GLY A 257 1.74 -12.41 6.74
CA GLY A 257 2.66 -11.46 7.36
C GLY A 257 3.49 -10.71 6.33
N PHE A 258 4.00 -11.39 5.31
CA PHE A 258 4.77 -10.79 4.22
C PHE A 258 3.92 -9.81 3.40
N ILE A 259 2.70 -10.22 3.02
CA ILE A 259 1.76 -9.35 2.29
C ILE A 259 1.41 -8.13 3.14
N ALA A 260 1.12 -8.31 4.42
CA ALA A 260 0.87 -7.22 5.36
C ALA A 260 2.07 -6.25 5.41
N LEU A 261 3.30 -6.77 5.45
CA LEU A 261 4.51 -5.97 5.45
C LEU A 261 4.64 -5.15 4.17
N LEU A 262 4.42 -5.75 3.00
CA LEU A 262 4.41 -5.04 1.71
C LEU A 262 3.35 -3.94 1.66
N MET A 263 2.15 -4.20 2.17
CA MET A 263 1.08 -3.20 2.25
C MET A 263 1.48 -2.00 3.11
N THR A 264 2.28 -2.20 4.17
CA THR A 264 2.75 -1.09 5.01
C THR A 264 3.73 -0.17 4.30
N PHE A 265 4.51 -0.68 3.36
CA PHE A 265 5.42 0.12 2.54
C PHE A 265 4.71 0.80 1.37
N ALA A 266 3.59 0.27 0.88
CA ALA A 266 2.83 0.84 -0.23
C ALA A 266 2.11 2.16 0.12
N ARG A 267 2.26 2.70 1.33
CA ARG A 267 1.73 4.00 1.80
C ARG A 267 0.24 4.20 1.49
N THR A 268 -0.58 3.19 1.72
CA THR A 268 -2.03 3.36 1.63
C THR A 268 -2.50 4.28 2.77
N PRO A 269 -3.26 5.36 2.45
CA PRO A 269 -3.82 6.23 3.50
C PRO A 269 -4.77 5.41 4.37
N GLY A 270 -4.69 5.61 5.70
CA GLY A 270 -5.64 5.04 6.66
C GLY A 270 -5.24 3.73 7.35
N ILE A 271 -4.06 3.16 7.07
CA ILE A 271 -3.60 1.94 7.76
C ILE A 271 -2.83 2.24 9.06
N TRP A 272 -2.38 3.49 9.25
CA TRP A 272 -1.45 3.88 10.35
C TRP A 272 -1.92 5.10 11.12
#